data_bfc1430f8aea723d253fbb5986618081
#
_entry.id   bfc1430f8aea723d253fbb5986618081
#
_cell.length_a   1.000
_cell.length_b   1.000
_cell.length_c   1.000
_cell.angle_alpha   90.00
_cell.angle_beta   90.00
_cell.angle_gamma   90.00
#
_symmetry.space_group_name_H-M   'P 1'
#
loop_
_entity.id
_entity.type
_entity.pdbx_description
1 polymer ?
#
loop_
_entity_poly.entity_id
_entity_poly.type
_entity_poly.pdbx_seq_one_letter_code
_entity_poly.pdbx_strand_id
1 'polypeptide(L)'
;MTRASTRKPGEAGGDDQAAVPRRLLEHATKLFAKKGFDRTSVQEIVEAAGVTKGAMYHYFGSKDDLLYEIYARVLREQTRQLESVASSSAPLRERLAAAASDVVVSSIDNLDDNTIFLQSMHQLSPDKQKAVRAERRKYHERFRGLVEEGQESGEFRTDKPADVVVDFFFGSVHHLGSWYRRGGTLSARQVGDHYADLLLDALRPPG
;
A
#
# COMPACT_ATOMS: atom_id res chain seq x y z
N MET A 1 -19.22 52.60 -21.63
CA MET A 1 -19.77 52.09 -20.36
C MET A 1 -19.39 50.63 -20.26
N THR A 2 -18.27 50.34 -19.66
CA THR A 2 -17.70 48.97 -19.54
C THR A 2 -18.02 48.46 -18.13
N ARG A 3 -18.80 47.40 -18.02
CA ARG A 3 -19.13 46.74 -16.74
C ARG A 3 -17.92 45.89 -16.30
N ALA A 4 -17.31 46.30 -15.20
CA ALA A 4 -16.36 45.45 -14.47
C ALA A 4 -17.10 44.30 -13.79
N SER A 5 -16.71 43.06 -14.13
CA SER A 5 -17.16 41.83 -13.47
C SER A 5 -16.33 41.62 -12.20
N THR A 6 -16.93 41.80 -11.06
CA THR A 6 -16.36 41.49 -9.74
C THR A 6 -16.39 39.98 -9.53
N ARG A 7 -15.18 39.33 -9.58
CA ARG A 7 -14.98 37.97 -9.12
C ARG A 7 -15.22 37.90 -7.61
N LYS A 8 -16.10 36.99 -7.16
CA LYS A 8 -16.34 36.69 -5.75
C LYS A 8 -15.08 36.01 -5.15
N PRO A 9 -14.62 36.43 -3.96
CA PRO A 9 -13.60 35.69 -3.22
C PRO A 9 -14.29 34.58 -2.42
N GLY A 10 -14.17 33.33 -2.84
CA GLY A 10 -14.82 32.21 -2.15
C GLY A 10 -14.39 30.80 -2.57
N GLU A 11 -13.62 30.63 -3.66
CA GLU A 11 -13.32 29.27 -4.18
C GLU A 11 -11.87 28.76 -3.95
N ALA A 12 -11.00 29.55 -3.34
CA ALA A 12 -9.60 29.15 -3.11
C ALA A 12 -9.36 28.37 -1.80
N GLY A 13 -10.36 28.27 -0.90
CA GLY A 13 -10.17 27.65 0.42
C GLY A 13 -10.38 26.15 0.49
N GLY A 14 -11.13 25.57 -0.43
CA GLY A 14 -11.49 24.13 -0.39
C GLY A 14 -10.38 23.21 -0.91
N ASP A 15 -9.69 23.63 -1.95
CA ASP A 15 -8.63 22.83 -2.61
C ASP A 15 -7.35 22.81 -1.78
N ASP A 16 -7.05 23.88 -1.06
CA ASP A 16 -5.87 23.97 -0.19
C ASP A 16 -6.06 23.18 1.13
N GLN A 17 -7.27 23.09 1.67
CA GLN A 17 -7.57 22.27 2.84
C GLN A 17 -7.46 20.77 2.55
N ALA A 18 -7.91 20.31 1.39
CA ALA A 18 -7.76 18.90 0.96
C ALA A 18 -6.29 18.52 0.68
N ALA A 19 -5.44 19.49 0.36
CA ALA A 19 -4.01 19.28 0.11
C ALA A 19 -3.17 19.12 1.40
N VAL A 20 -3.63 19.65 2.55
CA VAL A 20 -2.86 19.63 3.81
C VAL A 20 -2.56 18.21 4.31
N PRO A 21 -3.52 17.28 4.43
CA PRO A 21 -3.23 15.91 4.87
C PRO A 21 -2.24 15.21 3.96
N ARG A 22 -2.38 15.37 2.65
CA ARG A 22 -1.47 14.77 1.67
C ARG A 22 -0.03 15.28 1.84
N ARG A 23 0.16 16.61 1.95
CA ARG A 23 1.50 17.20 2.19
C ARG A 23 2.12 16.69 3.48
N LEU A 24 1.33 16.62 4.57
CA LEU A 24 1.80 16.08 5.85
C LEU A 24 2.28 14.64 5.72
N LEU A 25 1.50 13.78 5.06
CA LEU A 25 1.87 12.37 4.86
C LEU A 25 3.12 12.23 3.98
N GLU A 26 3.21 12.97 2.85
CA GLU A 26 4.38 12.93 1.97
C GLU A 26 5.67 13.35 2.68
N HIS A 27 5.63 14.43 3.46
CA HIS A 27 6.81 14.91 4.18
C HIS A 27 7.15 14.03 5.38
N ALA A 28 6.14 13.53 6.10
CA ALA A 28 6.35 12.57 7.20
C ALA A 28 6.99 11.28 6.66
N THR A 29 6.50 10.71 5.55
CA THR A 29 7.09 9.54 4.90
C THR A 29 8.59 9.76 4.61
N LYS A 30 8.94 10.86 3.94
CA LYS A 30 10.34 11.18 3.60
C LYS A 30 11.22 11.33 4.85
N LEU A 31 10.72 11.99 5.89
CA LEU A 31 11.47 12.19 7.13
C LEU A 31 11.63 10.89 7.92
N PHE A 32 10.58 10.08 8.02
CA PHE A 32 10.64 8.77 8.68
C PHE A 32 11.58 7.81 7.94
N ALA A 33 11.55 7.78 6.60
CA ALA A 33 12.49 6.97 5.82
C ALA A 33 13.94 7.39 6.03
N LYS A 34 14.19 8.71 6.11
CA LYS A 34 15.56 9.26 6.22
C LYS A 34 16.15 9.17 7.62
N LYS A 35 15.36 9.46 8.65
CA LYS A 35 15.82 9.62 10.03
C LYS A 35 15.31 8.55 11.00
N GLY A 36 14.29 7.81 10.61
CA GLY A 36 13.50 6.95 11.48
C GLY A 36 12.39 7.72 12.20
N PHE A 37 11.38 6.99 12.65
CA PHE A 37 10.19 7.54 13.30
C PHE A 37 10.55 8.29 14.60
N ASP A 38 11.32 7.67 15.50
CA ASP A 38 11.63 8.26 16.82
C ASP A 38 12.37 9.57 16.73
N ARG A 39 13.33 9.68 15.80
CA ARG A 39 14.19 10.86 15.63
C ARG A 39 13.54 11.98 14.81
N THR A 40 12.32 11.79 14.31
CA THR A 40 11.58 12.80 13.58
C THR A 40 10.59 13.49 14.51
N SER A 41 10.68 14.80 14.65
CA SER A 41 9.75 15.60 15.44
C SER A 41 8.56 16.09 14.63
N VAL A 42 7.44 16.36 15.32
CA VAL A 42 6.26 17.01 14.71
C VAL A 42 6.64 18.37 14.11
N GLN A 43 7.56 19.12 14.77
CA GLN A 43 8.00 20.42 14.29
C GLN A 43 8.65 20.31 12.89
N GLU A 44 9.55 19.34 12.70
CA GLU A 44 10.19 19.12 11.40
C GLU A 44 9.20 18.73 10.31
N ILE A 45 8.17 17.93 10.66
CA ILE A 45 7.14 17.51 9.70
C ILE A 45 6.33 18.72 9.23
N VAL A 46 5.83 19.55 10.16
CA VAL A 46 4.99 20.70 9.80
C VAL A 46 5.76 21.77 9.04
N GLU A 47 7.03 22.01 9.42
CA GLU A 47 7.93 22.92 8.68
C GLU A 47 8.17 22.43 7.25
N ALA A 48 8.51 21.16 7.08
CA ALA A 48 8.72 20.56 5.76
C ALA A 48 7.44 20.58 4.90
N ALA A 49 6.28 20.39 5.51
CA ALA A 49 4.99 20.41 4.82
C ALA A 49 4.45 21.84 4.58
N GLY A 50 5.08 22.88 5.15
CA GLY A 50 4.63 24.27 5.03
C GLY A 50 3.27 24.50 5.70
N VAL A 51 3.03 23.87 6.87
CA VAL A 51 1.78 23.97 7.63
C VAL A 51 2.05 24.28 9.11
N THR A 52 1.01 24.63 9.88
CA THR A 52 1.12 24.85 11.31
C THR A 52 0.94 23.55 12.10
N LYS A 53 1.44 23.51 13.35
CA LYS A 53 1.13 22.41 14.29
C LYS A 53 -0.37 22.25 14.50
N GLY A 54 -1.10 23.37 14.62
CA GLY A 54 -2.55 23.35 14.76
C GLY A 54 -3.25 22.67 13.59
N ALA A 55 -2.79 22.93 12.35
CA ALA A 55 -3.32 22.25 11.17
C ALA A 55 -3.00 20.74 11.21
N MET A 56 -1.79 20.36 11.60
CA MET A 56 -1.48 18.93 11.74
C MET A 56 -2.38 18.24 12.77
N TYR A 57 -2.53 18.82 13.97
CA TYR A 57 -3.35 18.22 15.03
C TYR A 57 -4.85 18.23 14.72
N HIS A 58 -5.30 19.08 13.79
CA HIS A 58 -6.67 19.05 13.28
C HIS A 58 -6.95 17.78 12.45
N TYR A 59 -5.97 17.32 11.65
CA TYR A 59 -6.11 16.15 10.79
C TYR A 59 -5.58 14.87 11.41
N PHE A 60 -4.51 14.96 12.20
CA PHE A 60 -3.82 13.83 12.82
C PHE A 60 -3.55 14.16 14.29
N GLY A 61 -4.18 13.45 15.20
CA GLY A 61 -4.07 13.70 16.64
C GLY A 61 -2.66 13.51 17.20
N SER A 62 -1.78 12.79 16.47
CA SER A 62 -0.43 12.48 16.93
C SER A 62 0.50 12.17 15.76
N LYS A 63 1.80 12.07 16.04
CA LYS A 63 2.80 11.52 15.10
C LYS A 63 2.54 10.03 14.80
N ASP A 64 2.01 9.30 15.79
CA ASP A 64 1.58 7.91 15.67
C ASP A 64 0.40 7.75 14.68
N ASP A 65 -0.51 8.74 14.60
CA ASP A 65 -1.58 8.75 13.59
C ASP A 65 -1.02 8.95 12.18
N LEU A 66 0.00 9.78 12.02
CA LEU A 66 0.67 9.92 10.72
C LEU A 66 1.32 8.61 10.29
N LEU A 67 2.05 7.92 11.18
CA LEU A 67 2.67 6.64 10.87
C LEU A 67 1.64 5.58 10.49
N TYR A 68 0.54 5.50 11.26
CA TYR A 68 -0.58 4.60 10.96
C TYR A 68 -1.17 4.89 9.59
N GLU A 69 -1.47 6.16 9.29
CA GLU A 69 -2.15 6.55 8.05
C GLU A 69 -1.25 6.37 6.82
N ILE A 70 0.07 6.58 6.94
CA ILE A 70 1.03 6.29 5.86
C ILE A 70 0.86 4.86 5.36
N TYR A 71 0.79 3.90 6.29
CA TYR A 71 0.61 2.50 5.92
C TYR A 71 -0.83 2.15 5.54
N ALA A 72 -1.80 2.60 6.32
CA ALA A 72 -3.20 2.24 6.14
C ALA A 72 -3.75 2.66 4.77
N ARG A 73 -3.30 3.81 4.23
CA ARG A 73 -3.71 4.28 2.89
C ARG A 73 -3.25 3.33 1.78
N VAL A 74 -2.00 2.83 1.86
CA VAL A 74 -1.46 1.88 0.87
C VAL A 74 -2.24 0.57 0.93
N LEU A 75 -2.45 0.06 2.14
CA LEU A 75 -3.19 -1.18 2.34
C LEU A 75 -4.66 -1.08 1.88
N ARG A 76 -5.33 0.05 2.16
CA ARG A 76 -6.70 0.28 1.66
C ARG A 76 -6.78 0.31 0.14
N GLU A 77 -5.80 0.93 -0.52
CA GLU A 77 -5.74 0.96 -1.98
C GLU A 77 -5.50 -0.44 -2.56
N GLN A 78 -4.53 -1.18 -2.01
CA GLN A 78 -4.28 -2.57 -2.40
C GLN A 78 -5.52 -3.46 -2.20
N THR A 79 -6.22 -3.31 -1.07
CA THR A 79 -7.44 -4.06 -0.79
C THR A 79 -8.54 -3.75 -1.80
N ARG A 80 -8.74 -2.48 -2.15
CA ARG A 80 -9.75 -2.07 -3.15
C ARG A 80 -9.42 -2.66 -4.52
N GLN A 81 -8.17 -2.62 -4.92
CA GLN A 81 -7.71 -3.17 -6.20
C GLN A 81 -7.89 -4.69 -6.24
N LEU A 82 -7.48 -5.38 -5.18
CA LEU A 82 -7.68 -6.83 -5.04
C LEU A 82 -9.16 -7.23 -5.14
N GLU A 83 -10.05 -6.51 -4.45
CA GLU A 83 -11.49 -6.79 -4.53
C GLU A 83 -12.05 -6.56 -5.94
N SER A 84 -11.63 -5.50 -6.62
CA SER A 84 -12.03 -5.24 -8.01
C SER A 84 -11.62 -6.37 -8.95
N VAL A 85 -10.37 -6.82 -8.84
CA VAL A 85 -9.84 -7.92 -9.66
C VAL A 85 -10.50 -9.24 -9.29
N ALA A 86 -10.59 -9.57 -8.00
CA ALA A 86 -11.12 -10.84 -7.52
C ALA A 86 -12.61 -11.01 -7.81
N SER A 87 -13.37 -9.91 -7.92
CA SER A 87 -14.81 -9.93 -8.23
C SER A 87 -15.11 -9.78 -9.71
N SER A 88 -14.10 -9.68 -10.57
CA SER A 88 -14.30 -9.55 -12.02
C SER A 88 -14.74 -10.89 -12.64
N SER A 89 -15.31 -10.82 -13.85
CA SER A 89 -15.71 -12.00 -14.63
C SER A 89 -14.57 -12.64 -15.45
N ALA A 90 -13.35 -12.16 -15.28
CA ALA A 90 -12.19 -12.74 -15.96
C ALA A 90 -11.90 -14.16 -15.47
N PRO A 91 -11.26 -15.01 -16.29
CA PRO A 91 -10.78 -16.33 -15.87
C PRO A 91 -9.97 -16.25 -14.58
N LEU A 92 -10.10 -17.25 -13.72
CA LEU A 92 -9.47 -17.27 -12.40
C LEU A 92 -7.96 -17.05 -12.47
N ARG A 93 -7.30 -17.72 -13.42
CA ARG A 93 -5.87 -17.58 -13.65
C ARG A 93 -5.46 -16.12 -13.95
N GLU A 94 -6.26 -15.42 -14.75
CA GLU A 94 -6.02 -14.01 -15.07
C GLU A 94 -6.27 -13.11 -13.86
N ARG A 95 -7.32 -13.39 -13.06
CA ARG A 95 -7.58 -12.67 -11.80
C ARG A 95 -6.44 -12.83 -10.82
N LEU A 96 -5.93 -14.05 -10.61
CA LEU A 96 -4.80 -14.29 -9.72
C LEU A 96 -3.51 -13.63 -10.24
N ALA A 97 -3.24 -13.72 -11.56
CA ALA A 97 -2.08 -13.05 -12.17
C ALA A 97 -2.12 -11.54 -11.97
N ALA A 98 -3.28 -10.91 -12.24
CA ALA A 98 -3.46 -9.48 -12.04
C ALA A 98 -3.28 -9.09 -10.57
N ALA A 99 -3.90 -9.82 -9.63
CA ALA A 99 -3.74 -9.58 -8.19
C ALA A 99 -2.28 -9.70 -7.74
N ALA A 100 -1.56 -10.71 -8.22
CA ALA A 100 -0.14 -10.91 -7.90
C ALA A 100 0.75 -9.79 -8.46
N SER A 101 0.55 -9.42 -9.74
CA SER A 101 1.30 -8.33 -10.36
C SER A 101 1.01 -6.99 -9.67
N ASP A 102 -0.25 -6.68 -9.37
CA ASP A 102 -0.65 -5.40 -8.78
C ASP A 102 -0.08 -5.20 -7.37
N VAL A 103 -0.03 -6.24 -6.52
CA VAL A 103 0.58 -6.11 -5.19
C VAL A 103 2.09 -5.86 -5.29
N VAL A 104 2.78 -6.48 -6.24
CA VAL A 104 4.21 -6.26 -6.46
C VAL A 104 4.47 -4.84 -6.95
N VAL A 105 3.73 -4.38 -7.95
CA VAL A 105 3.82 -3.02 -8.49
C VAL A 105 3.55 -1.99 -7.38
N SER A 106 2.45 -2.14 -6.66
CA SER A 106 2.11 -1.26 -5.54
C SER A 106 3.18 -1.26 -4.44
N SER A 107 3.77 -2.43 -4.14
CA SER A 107 4.83 -2.54 -3.15
C SER A 107 6.12 -1.83 -3.59
N ILE A 108 6.44 -1.88 -4.89
CA ILE A 108 7.59 -1.18 -5.47
C ILE A 108 7.35 0.34 -5.51
N ASP A 109 6.16 0.77 -5.90
CA ASP A 109 5.81 2.19 -5.96
C ASP A 109 5.82 2.85 -4.58
N ASN A 110 5.50 2.08 -3.53
CA ASN A 110 5.45 2.51 -2.14
C ASN A 110 6.59 1.91 -1.27
N LEU A 111 7.80 1.71 -1.84
CA LEU A 111 8.93 1.11 -1.12
C LEU A 111 9.29 1.83 0.18
N ASP A 112 9.27 3.16 0.18
CA ASP A 112 9.57 3.96 1.37
C ASP A 112 8.52 3.73 2.46
N ASP A 113 7.23 3.74 2.10
CA ASP A 113 6.11 3.49 3.02
C ASP A 113 6.22 2.07 3.62
N ASN A 114 6.53 1.06 2.81
CA ASN A 114 6.71 -0.32 3.25
C ASN A 114 7.93 -0.48 4.16
N THR A 115 9.05 0.17 3.85
CA THR A 115 10.27 0.14 4.66
C THR A 115 10.03 0.77 6.02
N ILE A 116 9.40 1.96 6.07
CA ILE A 116 9.02 2.63 7.30
C ILE A 116 8.12 1.74 8.14
N PHE A 117 7.13 1.13 7.51
CA PHE A 117 6.19 0.25 8.20
C PHE A 117 6.90 -0.94 8.86
N LEU A 118 7.74 -1.67 8.12
CA LEU A 118 8.46 -2.83 8.66
C LEU A 118 9.37 -2.44 9.83
N GLN A 119 10.00 -1.27 9.75
CA GLN A 119 10.92 -0.78 10.78
C GLN A 119 10.21 -0.18 12.00
N SER A 120 9.02 0.39 11.82
CA SER A 120 8.37 1.24 12.83
C SER A 120 7.02 0.73 13.32
N MET A 121 6.49 -0.39 12.79
CA MET A 121 5.20 -0.94 13.22
C MET A 121 5.13 -1.20 14.73
N HIS A 122 6.24 -1.63 15.32
CA HIS A 122 6.34 -1.87 16.77
C HIS A 122 6.20 -0.61 17.62
N GLN A 123 6.35 0.57 17.02
CA GLN A 123 6.24 1.89 17.67
C GLN A 123 4.79 2.43 17.65
N LEU A 124 3.90 1.81 16.85
CA LEU A 124 2.48 2.13 16.92
C LEU A 124 1.86 1.71 18.25
N SER A 125 0.84 2.44 18.70
CA SER A 125 0.03 2.02 19.84
C SER A 125 -0.55 0.61 19.64
N PRO A 126 -0.80 -0.17 20.71
CA PRO A 126 -1.34 -1.53 20.59
C PRO A 126 -2.61 -1.63 19.76
N ASP A 127 -3.52 -0.65 19.91
CA ASP A 127 -4.79 -0.63 19.15
C ASP A 127 -4.55 -0.44 17.65
N LYS A 128 -3.63 0.46 17.26
CA LYS A 128 -3.26 0.65 15.86
C LYS A 128 -2.53 -0.56 15.29
N GLN A 129 -1.63 -1.17 16.06
CA GLN A 129 -1.00 -2.43 15.65
C GLN A 129 -2.05 -3.52 15.39
N LYS A 130 -3.07 -3.64 16.26
CA LYS A 130 -4.17 -4.59 16.10
C LYS A 130 -4.99 -4.30 14.85
N ALA A 131 -5.33 -3.02 14.62
CA ALA A 131 -6.08 -2.59 13.44
C ALA A 131 -5.32 -2.93 12.14
N VAL A 132 -4.02 -2.59 12.06
CA VAL A 132 -3.17 -2.92 10.90
C VAL A 132 -3.10 -4.42 10.65
N ARG A 133 -2.90 -5.23 11.71
CA ARG A 133 -2.85 -6.70 11.57
C ARG A 133 -4.18 -7.27 11.07
N ALA A 134 -5.30 -6.72 11.53
CA ALA A 134 -6.63 -7.14 11.09
C ALA A 134 -6.86 -6.84 9.59
N GLU A 135 -6.50 -5.64 9.14
CA GLU A 135 -6.63 -5.27 7.72
C GLU A 135 -5.70 -6.10 6.83
N ARG A 136 -4.44 -6.33 7.26
CA ARG A 136 -3.53 -7.23 6.53
C ARG A 136 -4.09 -8.64 6.42
N ARG A 137 -4.65 -9.16 7.51
CA ARG A 137 -5.26 -10.50 7.51
C ARG A 137 -6.37 -10.60 6.48
N LYS A 138 -7.29 -9.63 6.42
CA LYS A 138 -8.37 -9.59 5.42
C LYS A 138 -7.82 -9.61 3.99
N TYR A 139 -6.79 -8.81 3.75
CA TYR A 139 -6.13 -8.77 2.44
C TYR A 139 -5.52 -10.14 2.06
N HIS A 140 -4.77 -10.77 2.97
CA HIS A 140 -4.19 -12.09 2.76
C HIS A 140 -5.26 -13.17 2.58
N GLU A 141 -6.32 -13.16 3.39
CA GLU A 141 -7.44 -14.11 3.27
C GLU A 141 -8.15 -13.96 1.92
N ARG A 142 -8.34 -12.74 1.43
CA ARG A 142 -8.95 -12.50 0.12
C ARG A 142 -8.09 -13.00 -1.03
N PHE A 143 -6.77 -12.77 -0.95
CA PHE A 143 -5.82 -13.30 -1.93
C PHE A 143 -5.77 -14.83 -1.89
N ARG A 144 -5.73 -15.42 -0.70
CA ARG A 144 -5.80 -16.86 -0.49
C ARG A 144 -7.05 -17.47 -1.12
N GLY A 145 -8.19 -16.82 -0.98
CA GLY A 145 -9.45 -17.27 -1.58
C GLY A 145 -9.37 -17.47 -3.09
N LEU A 146 -8.56 -16.69 -3.82
CA LEU A 146 -8.33 -16.94 -5.26
C LEU A 146 -7.53 -18.23 -5.50
N VAL A 147 -6.58 -18.56 -4.65
CA VAL A 147 -5.82 -19.81 -4.75
C VAL A 147 -6.72 -21.01 -4.42
N GLU A 148 -7.50 -20.89 -3.34
CA GLU A 148 -8.46 -21.93 -2.93
C GLU A 148 -9.53 -22.20 -4.00
N GLU A 149 -10.10 -21.15 -4.61
CA GLU A 149 -11.04 -21.27 -5.73
C GLU A 149 -10.43 -22.08 -6.89
N GLY A 150 -9.15 -21.85 -7.20
CA GLY A 150 -8.46 -22.61 -8.24
C GLY A 150 -8.14 -24.05 -7.86
N GLN A 151 -7.89 -24.31 -6.59
CA GLN A 151 -7.69 -25.67 -6.08
C GLN A 151 -9.02 -26.44 -6.08
N GLU A 152 -10.13 -25.82 -5.69
CA GLU A 152 -11.45 -26.41 -5.69
C GLU A 152 -11.98 -26.69 -7.12
N SER A 153 -11.68 -25.81 -8.07
CA SER A 153 -12.04 -26.02 -9.49
C SER A 153 -11.14 -27.01 -10.24
N GLY A 154 -10.03 -27.43 -9.62
CA GLY A 154 -9.03 -28.30 -10.25
C GLY A 154 -8.09 -27.58 -11.25
N GLU A 155 -8.17 -26.26 -11.34
CA GLU A 155 -7.26 -25.45 -12.17
C GLU A 155 -5.86 -25.37 -11.55
N PHE A 156 -5.77 -25.42 -10.22
CA PHE A 156 -4.50 -25.38 -9.49
C PHE A 156 -4.26 -26.69 -8.73
N ARG A 157 -2.97 -26.98 -8.51
CA ARG A 157 -2.56 -28.16 -7.72
C ARG A 157 -3.03 -28.07 -6.28
N THR A 158 -3.40 -29.22 -5.69
CA THR A 158 -3.93 -29.33 -4.32
C THR A 158 -2.92 -29.92 -3.31
N ASP A 159 -1.77 -30.43 -3.79
CA ASP A 159 -0.73 -31.01 -2.93
C ASP A 159 0.12 -29.97 -2.16
N LYS A 160 -0.10 -28.68 -2.44
CA LYS A 160 0.44 -27.57 -1.69
C LYS A 160 -0.72 -26.80 -1.02
N PRO A 161 -0.73 -26.69 0.32
CA PRO A 161 -1.74 -25.88 1.00
C PRO A 161 -1.72 -24.42 0.51
N ALA A 162 -2.89 -23.83 0.29
CA ALA A 162 -3.01 -22.44 -0.16
C ALA A 162 -2.26 -21.45 0.75
N ASP A 163 -2.33 -21.65 2.07
CA ASP A 163 -1.59 -20.82 3.05
C ASP A 163 -0.07 -20.81 2.78
N VAL A 164 0.52 -21.99 2.51
CA VAL A 164 1.96 -22.09 2.25
C VAL A 164 2.35 -21.35 0.96
N VAL A 165 1.52 -21.47 -0.09
CA VAL A 165 1.77 -20.77 -1.37
C VAL A 165 1.67 -19.26 -1.17
N VAL A 166 0.65 -18.81 -0.48
CA VAL A 166 0.38 -17.38 -0.22
C VAL A 166 1.47 -16.78 0.68
N ASP A 167 1.85 -17.46 1.76
CA ASP A 167 2.92 -16.99 2.65
C ASP A 167 4.28 -16.94 1.95
N PHE A 168 4.59 -17.92 1.09
CA PHE A 168 5.79 -17.90 0.26
C PHE A 168 5.79 -16.69 -0.70
N PHE A 169 4.66 -16.44 -1.38
CA PHE A 169 4.52 -15.31 -2.30
C PHE A 169 4.69 -13.98 -1.55
N PHE A 170 3.93 -13.74 -0.47
CA PHE A 170 4.04 -12.48 0.29
C PHE A 170 5.39 -12.32 0.98
N GLY A 171 6.03 -13.41 1.41
CA GLY A 171 7.40 -13.37 1.92
C GLY A 171 8.37 -12.79 0.90
N SER A 172 8.27 -13.20 -0.37
CA SER A 172 9.08 -12.65 -1.46
C SER A 172 8.74 -11.20 -1.78
N VAL A 173 7.45 -10.81 -1.75
CA VAL A 173 7.01 -9.41 -1.94
C VAL A 173 7.55 -8.50 -0.84
N HIS A 174 7.50 -8.92 0.42
CA HIS A 174 8.06 -8.14 1.54
C HIS A 174 9.57 -7.93 1.43
N HIS A 175 10.26 -8.81 0.70
CA HIS A 175 11.71 -8.72 0.50
C HIS A 175 12.12 -7.81 -0.67
N LEU A 176 11.18 -7.29 -1.47
CA LEU A 176 11.46 -6.41 -2.62
C LEU A 176 12.37 -5.23 -2.28
N GLY A 177 12.16 -4.59 -1.14
CA GLY A 177 12.95 -3.44 -0.70
C GLY A 177 14.45 -3.72 -0.49
N SER A 178 14.86 -4.99 -0.35
CA SER A 178 16.26 -5.36 -0.15
C SER A 178 17.07 -5.42 -1.46
N TRP A 179 16.43 -5.70 -2.58
CA TRP A 179 17.12 -5.92 -3.86
C TRP A 179 16.63 -5.03 -5.01
N TYR A 180 15.35 -4.66 -5.05
CA TYR A 180 14.83 -3.82 -6.15
C TYR A 180 15.47 -2.44 -6.12
N ARG A 181 15.82 -1.93 -7.29
CA ARG A 181 16.39 -0.59 -7.47
C ARG A 181 15.58 0.18 -8.51
N ARG A 182 15.03 1.33 -8.12
CA ARG A 182 14.37 2.26 -9.04
C ARG A 182 15.36 2.68 -10.13
N GLY A 183 14.94 2.60 -11.39
CA GLY A 183 15.82 2.88 -12.54
C GLY A 183 16.79 1.75 -12.90
N GLY A 184 16.64 0.57 -12.31
CA GLY A 184 17.34 -0.65 -12.71
C GLY A 184 16.85 -1.19 -14.06
N THR A 185 17.27 -2.41 -14.41
CA THR A 185 16.97 -3.05 -15.71
C THR A 185 15.51 -3.45 -15.86
N LEU A 186 14.79 -3.69 -14.76
CA LEU A 186 13.39 -4.09 -14.76
C LEU A 186 12.51 -2.98 -14.18
N SER A 187 11.43 -2.65 -14.88
CA SER A 187 10.36 -1.79 -14.36
C SER A 187 9.55 -2.53 -13.29
N ALA A 188 8.81 -1.78 -12.46
CA ALA A 188 7.89 -2.36 -11.47
C ALA A 188 6.90 -3.34 -12.12
N ARG A 189 6.36 -2.99 -13.28
CA ARG A 189 5.43 -3.85 -14.02
C ARG A 189 6.07 -5.15 -14.47
N GLN A 190 7.28 -5.11 -15.04
CA GLN A 190 7.99 -6.33 -15.43
C GLN A 190 8.28 -7.25 -14.24
N VAL A 191 8.66 -6.68 -13.09
CA VAL A 191 8.84 -7.47 -11.87
C VAL A 191 7.50 -8.08 -11.42
N GLY A 192 6.43 -7.29 -11.44
CA GLY A 192 5.08 -7.77 -11.12
C GLY A 192 4.64 -8.94 -12.00
N ASP A 193 4.83 -8.82 -13.31
CA ASP A 193 4.48 -9.87 -14.26
C ASP A 193 5.30 -11.14 -14.04
N HIS A 194 6.61 -11.03 -13.79
CA HIS A 194 7.45 -12.19 -13.45
C HIS A 194 7.03 -12.87 -12.13
N TYR A 195 6.64 -12.10 -11.12
CA TYR A 195 6.14 -12.67 -9.87
C TYR A 195 4.81 -13.39 -10.06
N ALA A 196 3.91 -12.85 -10.88
CA ALA A 196 2.66 -13.50 -11.26
C ALA A 196 2.92 -14.82 -12.00
N ASP A 197 3.84 -14.82 -12.96
CA ASP A 197 4.21 -16.02 -13.71
C ASP A 197 4.78 -17.09 -12.78
N LEU A 198 5.71 -16.73 -11.89
CA LEU A 198 6.31 -17.66 -10.92
C LEU A 198 5.25 -18.25 -9.96
N LEU A 199 4.31 -17.45 -9.49
CA LEU A 199 3.21 -17.92 -8.65
C LEU A 199 2.32 -18.92 -9.42
N LEU A 200 1.95 -18.60 -10.65
CA LEU A 200 1.11 -19.45 -11.50
C LEU A 200 1.82 -20.75 -11.88
N ASP A 201 3.14 -20.71 -12.10
CA ASP A 201 3.93 -21.90 -12.35
C ASP A 201 4.03 -22.81 -11.12
N ALA A 202 4.15 -22.22 -9.92
CA ALA A 202 4.12 -22.94 -8.66
C ALA A 202 2.76 -23.64 -8.39
N LEU A 203 1.69 -23.09 -8.93
CA LEU A 203 0.31 -23.62 -8.81
C LEU A 203 -0.09 -24.58 -9.94
N ARG A 204 0.77 -24.79 -10.94
CA ARG A 204 0.45 -25.69 -12.04
C ARG A 204 0.25 -27.13 -11.53
N PRO A 205 -0.85 -27.83 -11.92
CA PRO A 205 -1.02 -29.23 -11.60
C PRO A 205 0.18 -30.07 -12.05
N PRO A 206 0.59 -31.09 -11.28
CA PRO A 206 1.58 -32.04 -11.74
C PRO A 206 1.04 -32.77 -12.97
N GLY A 207 1.86 -32.89 -14.01
CA GLY A 207 1.53 -33.63 -15.24
C GLY A 207 1.38 -35.11 -14.99
#